data_bdd20b566bec7830bf734e22adf45b8d
#
_entry.id   bdd20b566bec7830bf734e22adf45b8d
#
_cell.length_a   1.000
_cell.length_b   1.000
_cell.length_c   1.000
_cell.angle_alpha   90.00
_cell.angle_beta   90.00
_cell.angle_gamma   90.00
#
_symmetry.space_group_name_H-M   'P 1'
#
loop_
_entity.id
_entity.type
_entity.pdbx_description
1 polymer ?
#
loop_
_entity_poly.entity_id
_entity_poly.type
_entity_poly.pdbx_seq_one_letter_code
_entity_poly.pdbx_strand_id
1 'polypeptide(L)'
;MKLGINTLLFLFMVTVESFGANPTWSTSIANIIYSNCSSCHRYGGIAPFSLMNYDEVVAKKNSVLEAVTTRSMPPYPADTKFRSYSHQRNLSDSDINAFVEWVNNGAPAGDLASAPNPPTFSSGPIIKNPNFTAEMPFYASQAKAGGEDEYRCFVLDGSPTKDEFISAIEVIPGNPEIVHHVLVFQDTSSIPLQLDAQTSEPGYPGFGGVGSNTAELIGVYAPGGEPYFFPKGFGLRFRKGARIIVQVHYPAGTEGQMDFTSVRFNYSDAVSPREVFIDPLLNHQNIVNKPFRIPAGQEKTFTQRMTIPIDATAFAVMPHMHLIGKSTKIILRMPNNDTIPIINIPHWDFHWQMAYTFKTLQKVPKGSILESTVIYDNTSENPHNPSSPPKEVRVGEGTTDEMMLTYFYYCQYQSGDELITTEVQDDSPIDMPLTDITFMQIQDGVIVKFPGQIAVHSLRIYDVLGGIVHDQQSNHRHQHSSLTIPISISGTYFMHAIDADGKQYTGRFSIMR
;
A
#
# COMPACT_ATOMS: atom_id res chain seq x y z
N MET A 1 63.22 22.95 60.30
CA MET A 1 62.95 21.84 59.41
C MET A 1 61.54 21.36 59.68
N LYS A 2 60.55 21.78 58.85
CA LYS A 2 59.15 21.32 58.94
C LYS A 2 58.89 20.46 57.72
N LEU A 3 58.69 19.14 57.91
CA LEU A 3 58.24 18.21 56.88
C LEU A 3 56.74 18.45 56.65
N GLY A 4 56.37 18.81 55.42
CA GLY A 4 54.97 18.80 54.97
C GLY A 4 54.65 17.43 54.35
N ILE A 5 53.61 16.81 54.92
CA ILE A 5 53.05 15.56 54.37
C ILE A 5 51.98 15.96 53.34
N ASN A 6 52.27 15.69 52.06
CA ASN A 6 51.26 15.82 50.98
C ASN A 6 50.43 14.53 50.93
N THR A 7 49.17 14.62 51.36
CA THR A 7 48.19 13.52 51.20
C THR A 7 47.56 13.60 49.80
N LEU A 8 47.91 12.66 48.94
CA LEU A 8 47.35 12.50 47.61
C LEU A 8 45.99 11.78 47.73
N LEU A 9 44.91 12.54 47.52
CA LEU A 9 43.55 11.97 47.49
C LEU A 9 43.31 11.33 46.11
N PHE A 10 43.30 10.00 46.00
CA PHE A 10 42.86 9.29 44.82
C PHE A 10 41.32 9.29 44.76
N LEU A 11 40.77 10.08 43.85
CA LEU A 11 39.35 10.05 43.54
C LEU A 11 39.07 8.83 42.60
N PHE A 12 38.50 7.76 43.16
CA PHE A 12 38.00 6.66 42.36
C PHE A 12 36.71 7.13 41.65
N MET A 13 36.79 7.44 40.35
CA MET A 13 35.61 7.57 39.50
C MET A 13 35.03 6.15 39.27
N VAL A 14 33.99 5.82 40.00
CA VAL A 14 33.14 4.66 39.70
C VAL A 14 32.29 5.08 38.48
N THR A 15 32.67 4.60 37.30
CA THR A 15 31.79 4.64 36.13
C THR A 15 30.64 3.67 36.40
N VAL A 16 29.48 4.20 36.79
CA VAL A 16 28.22 3.45 36.79
C VAL A 16 27.88 3.23 35.32
N GLU A 17 28.21 2.04 34.79
CA GLU A 17 27.61 1.58 33.55
C GLU A 17 26.12 1.49 33.82
N SER A 18 25.36 2.39 33.21
CA SER A 18 23.90 2.33 33.17
C SER A 18 23.54 1.11 32.32
N PHE A 19 23.35 -0.05 32.96
CA PHE A 19 22.67 -1.16 32.32
C PHE A 19 21.27 -0.66 31.97
N GLY A 20 21.02 -0.45 30.69
CA GLY A 20 19.69 -0.18 30.18
C GLY A 20 18.75 -1.27 30.72
N ALA A 21 17.60 -0.90 31.25
CA ALA A 21 16.63 -1.88 31.72
C ALA A 21 16.25 -2.79 30.55
N ASN A 22 16.21 -4.11 30.77
CA ASN A 22 15.81 -5.09 29.76
C ASN A 22 14.47 -4.70 29.15
N PRO A 23 14.30 -4.82 27.82
CA PRO A 23 13.05 -4.45 27.15
C PRO A 23 11.90 -5.30 27.69
N THR A 24 10.77 -4.63 27.96
CA THR A 24 9.50 -5.29 28.28
C THR A 24 8.43 -4.84 27.28
N TRP A 25 7.30 -5.53 27.27
CA TRP A 25 6.17 -5.09 26.46
C TRP A 25 5.83 -3.62 26.75
N SER A 26 5.59 -3.28 28.03
CA SER A 26 5.15 -1.95 28.42
C SER A 26 6.14 -0.84 28.20
N THR A 27 7.46 -1.13 28.24
CA THR A 27 8.50 -0.08 28.12
C THR A 27 8.94 0.21 26.69
N SER A 28 8.92 -0.79 25.79
CA SER A 28 9.48 -0.63 24.45
C SER A 28 8.75 -1.41 23.35
N ILE A 29 8.39 -2.69 23.61
CA ILE A 29 7.93 -3.57 22.53
C ILE A 29 6.56 -3.15 21.99
N ALA A 30 5.65 -2.72 22.85
CA ALA A 30 4.35 -2.23 22.41
C ALA A 30 4.47 -1.08 21.43
N ASN A 31 5.36 -0.10 21.68
CA ASN A 31 5.59 1.02 20.77
C ASN A 31 6.15 0.55 19.43
N ILE A 32 7.12 -0.39 19.42
CA ILE A 32 7.70 -0.95 18.20
C ILE A 32 6.60 -1.62 17.35
N ILE A 33 5.79 -2.48 17.98
CA ILE A 33 4.69 -3.20 17.31
C ILE A 33 3.62 -2.24 16.81
N TYR A 34 3.18 -1.30 17.65
CA TYR A 34 2.11 -0.38 17.31
C TYR A 34 2.49 0.57 16.17
N SER A 35 3.73 1.03 16.13
CA SER A 35 4.21 1.92 15.08
C SER A 35 4.51 1.24 13.75
N ASN A 36 4.86 -0.06 13.75
CA ASN A 36 5.39 -0.71 12.56
C ASN A 36 4.57 -1.92 12.06
N CYS A 37 3.73 -2.52 12.89
CA CYS A 37 3.06 -3.78 12.57
C CYS A 37 1.53 -3.65 12.56
N SER A 38 0.97 -2.88 13.51
CA SER A 38 -0.46 -2.87 13.80
C SER A 38 -1.33 -2.27 12.69
N SER A 39 -0.77 -1.46 11.80
CA SER A 39 -1.52 -0.94 10.63
C SER A 39 -2.06 -2.06 9.75
N CYS A 40 -1.31 -3.17 9.63
CA CYS A 40 -1.70 -4.37 8.88
C CYS A 40 -2.18 -5.49 9.80
N HIS A 41 -1.44 -5.75 10.91
CA HIS A 41 -1.71 -6.82 11.88
C HIS A 41 -2.72 -6.40 12.94
N ARG A 42 -3.97 -6.27 12.55
CA ARG A 42 -5.11 -5.91 13.40
C ARG A 42 -6.37 -6.60 12.93
N TYR A 43 -7.38 -6.63 13.79
CA TYR A 43 -8.69 -7.13 13.35
C TYR A 43 -9.23 -6.30 12.17
N GLY A 44 -9.66 -6.97 11.11
CA GLY A 44 -10.09 -6.32 9.86
C GLY A 44 -8.96 -5.67 9.05
N GLY A 45 -7.70 -5.88 9.44
CA GLY A 45 -6.53 -5.55 8.63
C GLY A 45 -6.23 -6.63 7.59
N ILE A 46 -5.23 -6.37 6.74
CA ILE A 46 -4.85 -7.27 5.64
C ILE A 46 -4.05 -8.49 6.12
N ALA A 47 -3.35 -8.39 7.27
CA ALA A 47 -2.51 -9.46 7.76
C ALA A 47 -3.34 -10.60 8.36
N PRO A 48 -2.85 -11.87 8.28
CA PRO A 48 -3.63 -13.05 8.67
C PRO A 48 -3.85 -13.21 10.18
N PHE A 49 -3.25 -12.37 11.01
CA PHE A 49 -3.40 -12.36 12.46
C PHE A 49 -3.18 -10.97 13.04
N SER A 50 -3.74 -10.74 14.23
CA SER A 50 -3.62 -9.47 14.97
C SER A 50 -2.37 -9.45 15.86
N LEU A 51 -1.80 -8.23 16.07
CA LEU A 51 -0.71 -7.93 16.99
C LEU A 51 -1.05 -6.67 17.83
N MET A 52 -2.30 -6.57 18.27
CA MET A 52 -2.82 -5.36 18.94
C MET A 52 -2.66 -5.39 20.46
N ASN A 53 -2.22 -6.49 21.04
CA ASN A 53 -2.02 -6.62 22.49
C ASN A 53 -0.89 -7.59 22.83
N TYR A 54 -0.50 -7.60 24.10
CA TYR A 54 0.58 -8.44 24.61
C TYR A 54 0.40 -9.93 24.30
N ASP A 55 -0.78 -10.47 24.56
CA ASP A 55 -1.06 -11.91 24.43
C ASP A 55 -0.98 -12.35 22.96
N GLU A 56 -1.49 -11.54 22.04
CA GLU A 56 -1.42 -11.79 20.60
C GLU A 56 0.03 -11.82 20.11
N VAL A 57 0.86 -10.86 20.57
CA VAL A 57 2.27 -10.80 20.17
C VAL A 57 3.07 -11.96 20.77
N VAL A 58 2.83 -12.31 22.04
CA VAL A 58 3.49 -13.46 22.69
C VAL A 58 3.14 -14.76 21.98
N ALA A 59 1.89 -14.95 21.57
CA ALA A 59 1.45 -16.13 20.83
C ALA A 59 2.17 -16.28 19.47
N LYS A 60 2.63 -15.17 18.86
CA LYS A 60 3.30 -15.12 17.56
C LYS A 60 4.77 -14.74 17.62
N LYS A 61 5.34 -14.57 18.83
CA LYS A 61 6.68 -13.98 19.02
C LYS A 61 7.80 -14.61 18.19
N ASN A 62 7.77 -15.94 18.01
CA ASN A 62 8.82 -16.62 17.25
C ASN A 62 8.71 -16.33 15.73
N SER A 63 7.49 -16.32 15.19
CA SER A 63 7.27 -15.96 13.78
C SER A 63 7.59 -14.49 13.53
N VAL A 64 7.23 -13.60 14.47
CA VAL A 64 7.58 -12.17 14.40
C VAL A 64 9.10 -12.01 14.49
N LEU A 65 9.78 -12.73 15.41
CA LEU A 65 11.23 -12.71 15.56
C LEU A 65 11.94 -13.10 14.26
N GLU A 66 11.54 -14.19 13.65
CA GLU A 66 12.07 -14.63 12.35
C GLU A 66 11.86 -13.56 11.28
N ALA A 67 10.63 -13.05 11.17
CA ALA A 67 10.28 -12.07 10.15
C ALA A 67 11.05 -10.74 10.29
N VAL A 68 11.25 -10.22 11.52
CA VAL A 68 11.99 -8.97 11.72
C VAL A 68 13.51 -9.16 11.58
N THR A 69 14.06 -10.32 11.97
CA THR A 69 15.49 -10.60 11.83
C THR A 69 15.90 -10.86 10.38
N THR A 70 15.04 -11.51 9.60
CA THR A 70 15.21 -11.68 8.14
C THR A 70 14.80 -10.43 7.35
N ARG A 71 14.22 -9.41 8.01
CA ARG A 71 13.68 -8.20 7.40
C ARG A 71 12.59 -8.44 6.34
N SER A 72 11.91 -9.58 6.44
CA SER A 72 10.73 -9.85 5.61
C SER A 72 9.50 -9.07 6.08
N MET A 73 9.51 -8.59 7.33
CA MET A 73 8.50 -7.70 7.91
C MET A 73 9.14 -6.55 8.70
N PRO A 74 8.57 -5.33 8.65
CA PRO A 74 7.53 -4.89 7.71
C PRO A 74 7.99 -5.00 6.25
N PRO A 75 7.06 -5.21 5.29
CA PRO A 75 7.43 -5.37 3.89
C PRO A 75 7.87 -4.04 3.28
N TYR A 76 9.16 -3.81 3.25
CA TYR A 76 9.77 -2.61 2.70
C TYR A 76 11.11 -2.93 2.03
N PRO A 77 11.10 -3.33 0.74
CA PRO A 77 12.30 -3.81 0.05
C PRO A 77 13.38 -2.76 -0.19
N ALA A 78 13.05 -1.45 -0.18
CA ALA A 78 14.02 -0.40 -0.46
C ALA A 78 15.04 -0.23 0.68
N ASP A 79 16.32 -0.15 0.31
CA ASP A 79 17.43 0.14 1.22
C ASP A 79 17.40 1.62 1.68
N THR A 80 16.95 1.84 2.90
CA THR A 80 16.83 3.18 3.49
C THR A 80 18.18 3.82 3.83
N LYS A 81 19.29 3.05 3.84
CA LYS A 81 20.66 3.58 3.96
C LYS A 81 21.14 4.17 2.62
N PHE A 82 20.61 3.67 1.48
CA PHE A 82 20.90 4.22 0.16
C PHE A 82 20.15 5.53 -0.07
N ARG A 83 18.84 5.56 0.26
CA ARG A 83 17.99 6.76 0.25
C ARG A 83 16.80 6.57 1.18
N SER A 84 16.41 7.62 1.91
CA SER A 84 15.18 7.61 2.71
C SER A 84 14.01 8.21 1.92
N TYR A 85 12.80 7.72 2.22
CA TYR A 85 11.54 8.10 1.57
C TYR A 85 10.51 8.54 2.61
N SER A 86 9.44 9.18 2.16
CA SER A 86 8.25 9.41 2.99
C SER A 86 7.57 8.07 3.26
N HIS A 87 6.91 7.95 4.42
CA HIS A 87 6.15 6.75 4.81
C HIS A 87 6.94 5.44 4.76
N GLN A 88 8.27 5.51 4.96
CA GLN A 88 9.09 4.30 4.98
C GLN A 88 8.75 3.42 6.19
N ARG A 89 8.68 2.09 5.95
CA ARG A 89 8.28 1.09 6.93
C ARG A 89 9.43 0.13 7.22
N ASN A 90 10.51 0.61 7.81
CA ASN A 90 11.64 -0.24 8.17
C ASN A 90 11.95 -0.13 9.64
N LEU A 91 12.14 -1.27 10.30
CA LEU A 91 12.63 -1.31 11.67
C LEU A 91 14.10 -0.90 11.72
N SER A 92 14.46 -0.09 12.71
CA SER A 92 15.85 0.18 13.01
C SER A 92 16.58 -1.06 13.55
N ASP A 93 17.90 -1.11 13.42
CA ASP A 93 18.69 -2.19 14.02
C ASP A 93 18.49 -2.25 15.55
N SER A 94 18.26 -1.09 16.21
CA SER A 94 17.95 -1.02 17.64
C SER A 94 16.59 -1.63 17.98
N ASP A 95 15.55 -1.42 17.16
CA ASP A 95 14.23 -2.00 17.40
C ASP A 95 14.25 -3.51 17.22
N ILE A 96 14.95 -4.00 16.18
CA ILE A 96 15.14 -5.43 15.98
C ILE A 96 15.87 -6.05 17.17
N ASN A 97 16.98 -5.45 17.61
CA ASN A 97 17.74 -5.95 18.75
C ASN A 97 16.92 -5.95 20.03
N ALA A 98 16.11 -4.92 20.28
CA ALA A 98 15.20 -4.87 21.43
C ALA A 98 14.17 -5.99 21.39
N PHE A 99 13.61 -6.29 20.20
CA PHE A 99 12.67 -7.40 20.04
C PHE A 99 13.36 -8.77 20.24
N VAL A 100 14.56 -8.97 19.70
CA VAL A 100 15.37 -10.18 19.90
C VAL A 100 15.66 -10.41 21.39
N GLU A 101 16.13 -9.36 22.08
CA GLU A 101 16.42 -9.42 23.50
C GLU A 101 15.17 -9.74 24.33
N TRP A 102 14.03 -9.10 24.02
CA TRP A 102 12.77 -9.34 24.68
C TRP A 102 12.32 -10.80 24.56
N VAL A 103 12.38 -11.38 23.35
CA VAL A 103 12.01 -12.79 23.14
C VAL A 103 12.95 -13.73 23.89
N ASN A 104 14.28 -13.49 23.84
CA ASN A 104 15.28 -14.30 24.51
C ASN A 104 15.14 -14.26 26.04
N ASN A 105 14.66 -13.15 26.60
CA ASN A 105 14.39 -12.99 28.02
C ASN A 105 13.00 -13.52 28.46
N GLY A 106 12.33 -14.32 27.62
CA GLY A 106 11.05 -14.93 27.92
C GLY A 106 9.84 -14.04 27.68
N ALA A 107 10.02 -12.96 26.93
CA ALA A 107 8.98 -12.00 26.53
C ALA A 107 8.26 -11.35 27.74
N PRO A 108 8.97 -10.68 28.67
CA PRO A 108 8.36 -10.12 29.87
C PRO A 108 7.33 -9.03 29.55
N ALA A 109 6.18 -9.07 30.24
CA ALA A 109 5.10 -8.08 30.07
C ALA A 109 5.50 -6.69 30.58
N GLY A 110 6.26 -6.64 31.69
CA GLY A 110 6.39 -5.41 32.46
C GLY A 110 5.09 -5.07 33.19
N ASP A 111 4.91 -3.82 33.53
CA ASP A 111 3.66 -3.32 34.10
C ASP A 111 2.65 -3.02 32.99
N LEU A 112 1.69 -3.90 32.75
CA LEU A 112 0.67 -3.75 31.71
C LEU A 112 -0.22 -2.51 31.91
N ALA A 113 -0.34 -2.00 33.13
CA ALA A 113 -1.12 -0.78 33.37
C ALA A 113 -0.41 0.47 32.85
N SER A 114 0.92 0.42 32.69
CA SER A 114 1.73 1.50 32.12
C SER A 114 2.02 1.31 30.62
N ALA A 115 1.56 0.20 30.03
CA ALA A 115 1.75 -0.03 28.60
C ALA A 115 1.00 1.02 27.75
N PRO A 116 1.54 1.43 26.60
CA PRO A 116 0.82 2.33 25.70
C PRO A 116 -0.48 1.68 25.23
N ASN A 117 -1.52 2.51 25.08
CA ASN A 117 -2.76 2.03 24.50
C ASN A 117 -2.55 1.59 23.05
N PRO A 118 -3.22 0.52 22.59
CA PRO A 118 -3.19 0.14 21.20
C PRO A 118 -3.73 1.30 20.33
N PRO A 119 -3.14 1.51 19.13
CA PRO A 119 -3.61 2.54 18.23
C PRO A 119 -5.03 2.24 17.77
N THR A 120 -5.82 3.28 17.59
CA THR A 120 -7.13 3.19 16.95
C THR A 120 -6.97 3.42 15.45
N PHE A 121 -7.52 2.54 14.65
CA PHE A 121 -7.55 2.69 13.20
C PHE A 121 -8.97 3.03 12.78
N SER A 122 -9.12 4.07 11.97
CA SER A 122 -10.43 4.35 11.39
C SER A 122 -10.84 3.18 10.50
N SER A 123 -12.06 2.68 10.69
CA SER A 123 -12.66 1.75 9.75
C SER A 123 -13.16 2.55 8.56
N GLY A 124 -12.60 2.31 7.39
CA GLY A 124 -13.04 2.92 6.14
C GLY A 124 -12.02 3.88 5.51
N PRO A 125 -12.45 4.57 4.45
CA PRO A 125 -11.57 5.35 3.61
C PRO A 125 -10.86 6.49 4.35
N ILE A 126 -9.61 6.76 3.97
CA ILE A 126 -8.82 7.91 4.47
C ILE A 126 -9.34 9.20 3.83
N ILE A 127 -9.63 9.18 2.52
CA ILE A 127 -10.30 10.30 1.84
C ILE A 127 -11.77 10.33 2.23
N LYS A 128 -12.13 11.19 3.19
CA LYS A 128 -13.48 11.22 3.80
C LYS A 128 -14.56 11.85 2.93
N ASN A 129 -14.25 12.94 2.21
CA ASN A 129 -15.18 13.68 1.36
C ASN A 129 -14.62 13.76 -0.07
N PRO A 130 -14.62 12.65 -0.82
CA PRO A 130 -14.06 12.64 -2.17
C PRO A 130 -14.89 13.50 -3.13
N ASN A 131 -14.22 14.15 -4.08
CA ASN A 131 -14.88 14.81 -5.20
C ASN A 131 -15.39 13.80 -6.24
N PHE A 132 -14.79 12.62 -6.29
CA PHE A 132 -15.16 11.53 -7.19
C PHE A 132 -15.03 10.19 -6.47
N THR A 133 -16.02 9.33 -6.66
CA THR A 133 -15.99 7.94 -6.23
C THR A 133 -16.54 7.07 -7.33
N ALA A 134 -15.87 5.97 -7.63
CA ALA A 134 -16.37 4.95 -8.53
C ALA A 134 -16.07 3.56 -7.96
N GLU A 135 -17.01 2.64 -8.15
CA GLU A 135 -16.95 1.27 -7.62
C GLU A 135 -17.09 0.29 -8.78
N MET A 136 -16.33 -0.80 -8.74
CA MET A 136 -16.54 -1.89 -9.67
C MET A 136 -17.80 -2.68 -9.28
N PRO A 137 -18.46 -3.35 -10.24
CA PRO A 137 -19.53 -4.28 -9.92
C PRO A 137 -19.02 -5.42 -9.05
N PHE A 138 -19.89 -6.05 -8.27
CA PHE A 138 -19.55 -7.28 -7.54
C PHE A 138 -19.01 -8.32 -8.51
N TYR A 139 -17.86 -8.86 -8.19
CA TYR A 139 -17.18 -9.87 -9.01
C TYR A 139 -16.68 -11.02 -8.15
N ALA A 140 -16.93 -12.24 -8.59
CA ALA A 140 -16.35 -13.44 -8.00
C ALA A 140 -15.08 -13.80 -8.77
N SER A 141 -13.92 -13.81 -8.10
CA SER A 141 -12.65 -14.23 -8.72
C SER A 141 -12.79 -15.62 -9.35
N GLN A 142 -12.16 -15.82 -10.49
CA GLN A 142 -12.09 -17.09 -11.21
C GLN A 142 -10.72 -17.76 -11.11
N ALA A 143 -9.80 -17.23 -10.31
CA ALA A 143 -8.45 -17.71 -10.12
C ALA A 143 -8.42 -19.03 -9.34
N LYS A 144 -8.37 -20.15 -10.05
CA LYS A 144 -8.43 -21.52 -9.49
C LYS A 144 -7.18 -21.88 -8.71
N ALA A 145 -7.33 -22.69 -7.69
CA ALA A 145 -6.20 -23.23 -6.95
C ALA A 145 -5.33 -24.10 -7.87
N GLY A 146 -4.01 -23.80 -7.89
CA GLY A 146 -3.05 -24.47 -8.79
C GLY A 146 -3.17 -24.07 -10.27
N GLY A 147 -4.00 -23.07 -10.58
CA GLY A 147 -4.10 -22.41 -11.88
C GLY A 147 -3.19 -21.19 -11.99
N GLU A 148 -3.51 -20.33 -12.93
CA GLU A 148 -2.86 -19.03 -13.12
C GLU A 148 -3.58 -17.94 -12.29
N ASP A 149 -2.85 -16.87 -12.00
CA ASP A 149 -3.42 -15.66 -11.44
C ASP A 149 -4.40 -15.02 -12.43
N GLU A 150 -5.41 -14.34 -11.92
CA GLU A 150 -6.37 -13.62 -12.74
C GLU A 150 -6.08 -12.12 -12.73
N TYR A 151 -6.00 -11.53 -13.91
CA TYR A 151 -5.94 -10.09 -14.14
C TYR A 151 -7.22 -9.65 -14.83
N ARG A 152 -8.03 -8.85 -14.16
CA ARG A 152 -9.33 -8.44 -14.70
C ARG A 152 -9.50 -6.92 -14.66
N CYS A 153 -9.94 -6.36 -15.78
CA CYS A 153 -10.18 -4.94 -15.95
C CYS A 153 -11.66 -4.63 -15.83
N PHE A 154 -11.99 -3.64 -15.03
CA PHE A 154 -13.36 -3.16 -14.85
C PHE A 154 -13.44 -1.69 -15.28
N VAL A 155 -14.38 -1.38 -16.15
CA VAL A 155 -14.68 0.01 -16.54
C VAL A 155 -15.67 0.58 -15.55
N LEU A 156 -15.24 1.57 -14.78
CA LEU A 156 -16.06 2.16 -13.73
C LEU A 156 -16.97 3.26 -14.28
N ASP A 157 -18.12 3.40 -13.66
CA ASP A 157 -19.06 4.46 -14.00
C ASP A 157 -18.55 5.83 -13.56
N GLY A 158 -18.95 6.85 -14.30
CA GLY A 158 -18.58 8.23 -14.06
C GLY A 158 -17.48 8.73 -14.99
N SER A 159 -17.57 10.01 -15.34
CA SER A 159 -16.59 10.72 -16.15
C SER A 159 -16.64 12.19 -15.79
N PRO A 160 -15.51 12.90 -15.74
CA PRO A 160 -15.51 14.33 -15.48
C PRO A 160 -16.09 15.09 -16.68
N THR A 161 -16.89 16.14 -16.41
CA THR A 161 -17.48 17.00 -17.45
C THR A 161 -16.55 18.06 -18.00
N LYS A 162 -15.42 18.27 -17.33
CA LYS A 162 -14.28 19.12 -17.73
C LYS A 162 -12.99 18.45 -17.26
N ASP A 163 -11.84 18.93 -17.68
CA ASP A 163 -10.58 18.49 -17.12
C ASP A 163 -10.53 18.87 -15.63
N GLU A 164 -10.22 17.89 -14.80
CA GLU A 164 -9.98 18.06 -13.35
C GLU A 164 -8.52 17.68 -13.04
N PHE A 165 -8.05 18.02 -11.85
CA PHE A 165 -6.72 17.64 -11.40
C PHE A 165 -6.84 16.88 -10.08
N ILE A 166 -6.49 15.60 -10.10
CA ILE A 166 -6.51 14.72 -8.94
C ILE A 166 -5.37 15.11 -8.00
N SER A 167 -5.70 15.62 -6.81
CA SER A 167 -4.73 15.96 -5.76
C SER A 167 -4.51 14.82 -4.76
N ALA A 168 -5.46 13.88 -4.69
CA ALA A 168 -5.32 12.66 -3.89
C ALA A 168 -6.08 11.50 -4.54
N ILE A 169 -5.51 10.30 -4.44
CA ILE A 169 -6.11 9.06 -4.92
C ILE A 169 -6.05 7.98 -3.84
N GLU A 170 -7.15 7.31 -3.61
CA GLU A 170 -7.30 6.16 -2.72
C GLU A 170 -7.97 5.01 -3.46
N VAL A 171 -7.37 3.84 -3.40
CA VAL A 171 -7.98 2.58 -3.85
C VAL A 171 -8.36 1.78 -2.62
N ILE A 172 -9.59 1.32 -2.59
CA ILE A 172 -10.15 0.58 -1.46
C ILE A 172 -10.57 -0.79 -1.97
N PRO A 173 -9.78 -1.85 -1.70
CA PRO A 173 -10.20 -3.20 -1.99
C PRO A 173 -11.49 -3.56 -1.26
N GLY A 174 -12.45 -4.12 -1.98
CA GLY A 174 -13.66 -4.67 -1.36
C GLY A 174 -13.33 -5.91 -0.52
N ASN A 175 -12.38 -6.71 -1.00
CA ASN A 175 -11.86 -7.85 -0.28
C ASN A 175 -10.32 -7.84 -0.25
N PRO A 176 -9.71 -7.24 0.77
CA PRO A 176 -8.25 -7.11 0.86
C PRO A 176 -7.51 -8.45 1.04
N GLU A 177 -8.22 -9.56 1.30
CA GLU A 177 -7.61 -10.89 1.42
C GLU A 177 -7.28 -11.51 0.07
N ILE A 178 -7.97 -11.08 -1.01
CA ILE A 178 -7.81 -11.63 -2.36
C ILE A 178 -7.30 -10.61 -3.39
N VAL A 179 -7.38 -9.32 -3.10
CA VAL A 179 -6.88 -8.27 -3.99
C VAL A 179 -5.39 -8.09 -3.74
N HIS A 180 -4.55 -8.62 -4.66
CA HIS A 180 -3.11 -8.54 -4.54
C HIS A 180 -2.58 -7.16 -4.92
N HIS A 181 -3.00 -6.61 -6.07
CA HIS A 181 -2.76 -5.21 -6.42
C HIS A 181 -3.83 -4.69 -7.37
N VAL A 182 -3.92 -3.37 -7.47
CA VAL A 182 -4.81 -2.68 -8.39
C VAL A 182 -4.03 -1.61 -9.13
N LEU A 183 -4.14 -1.60 -10.45
CA LEU A 183 -3.69 -0.49 -11.29
C LEU A 183 -4.91 0.32 -11.73
N VAL A 184 -4.83 1.63 -11.57
CA VAL A 184 -5.91 2.56 -11.94
C VAL A 184 -5.50 3.35 -13.15
N PHE A 185 -6.29 3.23 -14.21
CA PHE A 185 -6.07 3.95 -15.48
C PHE A 185 -7.23 4.90 -15.76
N GLN A 186 -6.95 5.91 -16.57
CA GLN A 186 -7.96 6.68 -17.27
C GLN A 186 -7.85 6.48 -18.77
N ASP A 187 -8.97 6.46 -19.48
CA ASP A 187 -9.00 6.40 -20.93
C ASP A 187 -10.16 7.20 -21.52
N THR A 188 -9.89 8.01 -22.54
CA THR A 188 -10.91 8.77 -23.27
C THR A 188 -11.44 8.02 -24.49
N SER A 189 -10.85 6.89 -24.87
CA SER A 189 -11.31 6.07 -26.00
C SER A 189 -12.51 5.20 -25.60
N SER A 190 -13.16 4.61 -26.60
CA SER A 190 -14.21 3.61 -26.39
C SER A 190 -13.68 2.16 -26.30
N ILE A 191 -12.36 1.97 -26.39
CA ILE A 191 -11.76 0.62 -26.44
C ILE A 191 -12.08 -0.20 -25.19
N PRO A 192 -11.89 0.29 -23.95
CA PRO A 192 -12.20 -0.49 -22.76
C PRO A 192 -13.68 -0.92 -22.69
N LEU A 193 -14.61 -0.03 -23.08
CA LEU A 193 -16.04 -0.37 -23.14
C LEU A 193 -16.35 -1.44 -24.17
N GLN A 194 -15.67 -1.42 -25.33
CA GLN A 194 -15.84 -2.43 -26.37
C GLN A 194 -15.30 -3.80 -25.93
N LEU A 195 -14.21 -3.81 -25.16
CA LEU A 195 -13.66 -5.04 -24.59
C LEU A 195 -14.58 -5.61 -23.52
N ASP A 196 -15.09 -4.77 -22.64
CA ASP A 196 -16.04 -5.15 -21.58
C ASP A 196 -17.35 -5.73 -22.19
N ALA A 197 -17.87 -5.11 -23.24
CA ALA A 197 -19.07 -5.58 -23.93
C ALA A 197 -18.91 -6.92 -24.66
N GLN A 198 -17.70 -7.44 -24.83
CA GLN A 198 -17.43 -8.75 -25.43
C GLN A 198 -17.49 -9.90 -24.42
N THR A 199 -17.58 -9.60 -23.14
CA THR A 199 -17.66 -10.58 -22.05
C THR A 199 -19.07 -10.62 -21.49
N SER A 200 -19.54 -11.80 -21.07
CA SER A 200 -20.85 -11.94 -20.41
C SER A 200 -20.79 -11.61 -18.92
N GLU A 201 -19.62 -11.62 -18.35
CA GLU A 201 -19.34 -11.35 -16.95
C GLU A 201 -18.79 -9.95 -16.76
N PRO A 202 -18.96 -9.34 -15.58
CA PRO A 202 -18.42 -8.01 -15.31
C PRO A 202 -16.93 -7.93 -15.61
N GLY A 203 -16.50 -6.87 -16.30
CA GLY A 203 -15.13 -6.66 -16.69
C GLY A 203 -14.64 -7.60 -17.80
N TYR A 204 -13.38 -7.45 -18.19
CA TYR A 204 -12.72 -8.24 -19.22
C TYR A 204 -11.31 -8.66 -18.80
N PRO A 205 -10.79 -9.78 -19.33
CA PRO A 205 -9.41 -10.19 -19.05
C PRO A 205 -8.44 -9.10 -19.50
N GLY A 206 -7.56 -8.67 -18.62
CA GLY A 206 -6.55 -7.68 -18.91
C GLY A 206 -5.22 -8.13 -18.34
N PHE A 207 -4.29 -8.41 -19.23
CA PHE A 207 -2.97 -8.86 -18.88
C PHE A 207 -1.95 -7.82 -19.33
N GLY A 208 -1.13 -7.31 -18.39
CA GLY A 208 -0.11 -6.30 -18.65
C GLY A 208 -0.58 -4.88 -18.99
N GLY A 209 -1.90 -4.65 -19.02
CA GLY A 209 -2.52 -3.36 -19.31
C GLY A 209 -4.02 -3.50 -19.46
N VAL A 210 -4.68 -2.43 -19.88
CA VAL A 210 -6.14 -2.39 -20.05
C VAL A 210 -6.59 -2.53 -21.51
N GLY A 211 -5.72 -3.05 -22.37
CA GLY A 211 -6.02 -3.31 -23.79
C GLY A 211 -6.15 -2.05 -24.66
N SER A 212 -5.83 -0.89 -24.15
CA SER A 212 -5.87 0.39 -24.86
C SER A 212 -4.53 1.12 -24.78
N ASN A 213 -4.01 1.55 -25.93
CA ASN A 213 -2.76 2.31 -26.01
C ASN A 213 -2.90 3.79 -25.60
N THR A 214 -4.13 4.26 -25.37
CA THR A 214 -4.44 5.63 -24.93
C THR A 214 -4.71 5.70 -23.44
N ALA A 215 -4.72 4.55 -22.76
CA ALA A 215 -4.90 4.50 -21.32
C ALA A 215 -3.66 5.07 -20.60
N GLU A 216 -3.90 5.95 -19.64
CA GLU A 216 -2.88 6.58 -18.81
C GLU A 216 -2.99 6.04 -17.38
N LEU A 217 -1.87 5.58 -16.83
CA LEU A 217 -1.79 5.16 -15.42
C LEU A 217 -1.95 6.37 -14.51
N ILE A 218 -2.88 6.32 -13.56
CA ILE A 218 -3.13 7.41 -12.61
C ILE A 218 -3.04 6.99 -11.15
N GLY A 219 -2.95 5.70 -10.88
CA GLY A 219 -2.83 5.20 -9.50
C GLY A 219 -2.46 3.74 -9.43
N VAL A 220 -1.92 3.37 -8.28
CA VAL A 220 -1.52 2.00 -7.95
C VAL A 220 -1.91 1.71 -6.50
N TYR A 221 -2.39 0.51 -6.25
CA TYR A 221 -2.56 -0.04 -4.92
C TYR A 221 -1.78 -1.34 -4.80
N ALA A 222 -1.07 -1.49 -3.69
CA ALA A 222 -0.52 -2.76 -3.22
C ALA A 222 -0.94 -2.96 -1.76
N PRO A 223 -0.93 -4.19 -1.22
CA PRO A 223 -1.33 -4.48 0.15
C PRO A 223 -0.65 -3.56 1.17
N GLY A 224 -1.45 -2.99 2.07
CA GLY A 224 -0.96 -1.99 3.03
C GLY A 224 -0.57 -0.64 2.42
N GLY A 225 -0.87 -0.40 1.14
CA GLY A 225 -0.69 0.89 0.48
C GLY A 225 -1.59 1.96 1.09
N GLU A 226 -1.05 3.16 1.24
CA GLU A 226 -1.79 4.35 1.68
C GLU A 226 -2.26 5.16 0.48
N PRO A 227 -3.29 6.01 0.62
CA PRO A 227 -3.65 6.96 -0.41
C PRO A 227 -2.45 7.82 -0.82
N TYR A 228 -2.35 8.12 -2.10
CA TYR A 228 -1.32 9.03 -2.58
C TYR A 228 -1.85 10.47 -2.57
N PHE A 229 -1.14 11.35 -1.87
CA PHE A 229 -1.44 12.78 -1.81
C PHE A 229 -0.35 13.57 -2.55
N PHE A 230 -0.76 14.39 -3.52
CA PHE A 230 0.16 15.32 -4.16
C PHE A 230 0.34 16.57 -3.30
N PRO A 231 1.54 17.16 -3.27
CA PRO A 231 1.74 18.46 -2.62
C PRO A 231 0.78 19.52 -3.20
N LYS A 232 0.44 20.52 -2.39
CA LYS A 232 -0.47 21.58 -2.81
C LYS A 232 -0.02 22.24 -4.12
N GLY A 233 -0.95 22.43 -5.05
CA GLY A 233 -0.69 23.01 -6.36
C GLY A 233 -0.25 22.03 -7.43
N PHE A 234 -0.22 20.73 -7.13
CA PHE A 234 0.07 19.66 -8.09
C PHE A 234 -1.12 18.71 -8.22
N GLY A 235 -1.20 17.98 -9.33
CA GLY A 235 -2.19 16.94 -9.52
C GLY A 235 -2.04 16.22 -10.85
N LEU A 236 -2.58 15.00 -10.90
CA LEU A 236 -2.74 14.26 -12.14
C LEU A 236 -3.96 14.80 -12.89
N ARG A 237 -3.82 15.03 -14.18
CA ARG A 237 -4.98 15.45 -14.99
C ARG A 237 -5.96 14.29 -15.12
N PHE A 238 -7.21 14.51 -14.71
CA PHE A 238 -8.35 13.66 -15.02
C PHE A 238 -9.09 14.27 -16.21
N ARG A 239 -8.94 13.64 -17.37
CA ARG A 239 -9.36 14.23 -18.65
C ARG A 239 -10.86 14.22 -18.79
N LYS A 240 -11.42 15.30 -19.32
CA LYS A 240 -12.84 15.39 -19.67
C LYS A 240 -13.28 14.17 -20.47
N GLY A 241 -14.35 13.51 -20.00
CA GLY A 241 -14.94 12.35 -20.64
C GLY A 241 -14.15 11.04 -20.48
N ALA A 242 -12.99 11.07 -19.79
CA ALA A 242 -12.26 9.86 -19.50
C ALA A 242 -13.05 8.95 -18.57
N ARG A 243 -12.94 7.65 -18.78
CA ARG A 243 -13.41 6.61 -17.86
C ARG A 243 -12.27 6.11 -17.01
N ILE A 244 -12.61 5.68 -15.82
CA ILE A 244 -11.66 4.98 -14.95
C ILE A 244 -11.73 3.49 -15.28
N ILE A 245 -10.59 2.89 -15.44
CA ILE A 245 -10.43 1.43 -15.56
C ILE A 245 -9.56 0.97 -14.40
N VAL A 246 -10.06 0.03 -13.62
CA VAL A 246 -9.26 -0.67 -12.61
C VAL A 246 -8.90 -2.04 -13.12
N GLN A 247 -7.60 -2.34 -13.15
CA GLN A 247 -7.10 -3.70 -13.36
C GLN A 247 -6.82 -4.29 -12.00
N VAL A 248 -7.52 -5.35 -11.64
CA VAL A 248 -7.37 -6.04 -10.36
C VAL A 248 -6.64 -7.35 -10.60
N HIS A 249 -5.65 -7.62 -9.77
CA HIS A 249 -4.93 -8.88 -9.73
C HIS A 249 -5.46 -9.76 -8.58
N TYR A 250 -6.00 -10.91 -8.92
CA TYR A 250 -6.44 -11.94 -7.99
C TYR A 250 -5.49 -13.14 -8.08
N PRO A 251 -4.79 -13.51 -6.97
CA PRO A 251 -3.90 -14.68 -6.94
C PRO A 251 -4.67 -16.00 -7.15
N ALA A 252 -3.97 -16.98 -7.68
CA ALA A 252 -4.47 -18.35 -7.79
C ALA A 252 -4.97 -18.89 -6.45
N GLY A 253 -6.13 -19.55 -6.46
CA GLY A 253 -6.78 -20.08 -5.25
C GLY A 253 -7.84 -19.17 -4.64
N THR A 254 -8.16 -18.05 -5.27
CA THR A 254 -9.21 -17.11 -4.82
C THR A 254 -10.57 -17.34 -5.50
N GLU A 255 -10.72 -18.42 -6.28
CA GLU A 255 -11.95 -18.76 -7.02
C GLU A 255 -13.20 -18.69 -6.13
N GLY A 256 -14.23 -17.99 -6.60
CA GLY A 256 -15.52 -17.84 -5.93
C GLY A 256 -15.55 -16.79 -4.82
N GLN A 257 -14.41 -16.21 -4.44
CA GLN A 257 -14.38 -15.13 -3.46
C GLN A 257 -14.78 -13.79 -4.11
N MET A 258 -15.63 -13.05 -3.43
CA MET A 258 -16.20 -11.80 -3.92
C MET A 258 -15.29 -10.61 -3.66
N ASP A 259 -15.24 -9.69 -4.62
CA ASP A 259 -14.64 -8.36 -4.50
C ASP A 259 -15.55 -7.27 -5.08
N PHE A 260 -15.36 -6.03 -4.63
CA PHE A 260 -16.06 -4.81 -5.08
C PHE A 260 -15.17 -3.57 -4.87
N THR A 261 -13.95 -3.65 -5.33
CA THR A 261 -12.93 -2.58 -5.22
C THR A 261 -13.47 -1.23 -5.71
N SER A 262 -13.14 -0.18 -4.99
CA SER A 262 -13.51 1.20 -5.34
C SER A 262 -12.31 2.13 -5.39
N VAL A 263 -12.46 3.25 -6.09
CA VAL A 263 -11.47 4.33 -6.15
C VAL A 263 -12.10 5.64 -5.72
N ARG A 264 -11.31 6.49 -5.06
CA ARG A 264 -11.71 7.81 -4.59
C ARG A 264 -10.67 8.85 -4.96
N PHE A 265 -11.14 10.01 -5.40
CA PHE A 265 -10.27 11.12 -5.74
C PHE A 265 -10.69 12.39 -5.00
N ASN A 266 -9.69 13.16 -4.55
CA ASN A 266 -9.86 14.58 -4.32
C ASN A 266 -9.31 15.35 -5.51
N TYR A 267 -9.98 16.46 -5.84
CA TYR A 267 -9.48 17.38 -6.86
C TYR A 267 -8.68 18.50 -6.21
N SER A 268 -7.73 19.05 -6.95
CA SER A 268 -6.96 20.20 -6.51
C SER A 268 -7.85 21.45 -6.44
N ASP A 269 -7.72 22.20 -5.37
CA ASP A 269 -8.34 23.51 -5.17
C ASP A 269 -7.55 24.66 -5.81
N ALA A 270 -6.36 24.38 -6.34
CA ALA A 270 -5.53 25.37 -7.00
C ALA A 270 -6.17 25.86 -8.30
N VAL A 271 -6.10 27.18 -8.54
CA VAL A 271 -6.65 27.79 -9.76
C VAL A 271 -5.97 27.26 -11.04
N SER A 272 -4.68 26.92 -10.94
CA SER A 272 -3.88 26.39 -12.05
C SER A 272 -2.93 25.33 -11.50
N PRO A 273 -3.39 24.11 -11.28
CA PRO A 273 -2.54 23.03 -10.80
C PRO A 273 -1.47 22.68 -11.84
N ARG A 274 -0.30 22.31 -11.36
CA ARG A 274 0.77 21.77 -12.21
C ARG A 274 0.49 20.29 -12.45
N GLU A 275 0.47 19.92 -13.74
CA GLU A 275 0.21 18.54 -14.16
C GLU A 275 1.38 17.63 -13.78
N VAL A 276 1.09 16.55 -13.09
CA VAL A 276 2.01 15.45 -12.78
C VAL A 276 1.72 14.30 -13.74
N PHE A 277 2.78 13.63 -14.18
CA PHE A 277 2.72 12.46 -15.06
C PHE A 277 3.25 11.23 -14.33
N ILE A 278 2.76 10.04 -14.70
CA ILE A 278 3.24 8.75 -14.24
C ILE A 278 3.61 7.94 -15.47
N ASP A 279 4.90 7.84 -15.76
CA ASP A 279 5.40 7.15 -16.94
C ASP A 279 6.56 6.20 -16.62
N PRO A 280 6.70 5.08 -17.37
CA PRO A 280 7.85 4.20 -17.29
C PRO A 280 9.04 4.82 -18.02
N LEU A 281 9.70 5.80 -17.37
CA LEU A 281 10.85 6.50 -17.94
C LEU A 281 12.01 5.54 -18.26
N LEU A 282 12.21 4.50 -17.46
CA LEU A 282 13.09 3.40 -17.80
C LEU A 282 12.25 2.18 -18.18
N ASN A 283 12.47 1.69 -19.40
CA ASN A 283 11.74 0.56 -19.98
C ASN A 283 12.65 -0.27 -20.90
N HIS A 284 12.12 -1.27 -21.56
CA HIS A 284 12.89 -2.20 -22.41
C HIS A 284 13.67 -1.52 -23.55
N GLN A 285 13.23 -0.33 -24.01
CA GLN A 285 13.92 0.42 -25.06
C GLN A 285 15.26 0.99 -24.56
N ASN A 286 15.38 1.28 -23.27
CA ASN A 286 16.53 1.88 -22.61
C ASN A 286 17.65 0.86 -22.27
N ILE A 287 17.42 -0.45 -22.46
CA ILE A 287 18.40 -1.50 -22.17
C ILE A 287 19.60 -1.35 -23.12
N VAL A 288 20.80 -1.23 -22.54
CA VAL A 288 22.04 -1.02 -23.29
C VAL A 288 22.74 -2.34 -23.66
N ASN A 289 22.53 -3.41 -22.92
CA ASN A 289 23.12 -4.73 -23.16
C ASN A 289 22.06 -5.75 -23.65
N LYS A 290 21.34 -5.38 -24.72
CA LYS A 290 20.36 -6.24 -25.40
C LYS A 290 20.98 -7.53 -25.95
N PRO A 291 20.19 -8.59 -26.24
CA PRO A 291 18.73 -8.67 -26.05
C PRO A 291 18.33 -8.97 -24.61
N PHE A 292 17.10 -8.56 -24.22
CA PHE A 292 16.52 -8.91 -22.93
C PHE A 292 16.06 -10.36 -22.96
N ARG A 293 16.96 -11.25 -22.52
CA ARG A 293 16.77 -12.71 -22.45
C ARG A 293 17.52 -13.21 -21.23
N ILE A 294 16.86 -13.98 -20.40
CA ILE A 294 17.44 -14.58 -19.20
C ILE A 294 17.47 -16.11 -19.43
N PRO A 295 18.66 -16.67 -19.79
CA PRO A 295 18.76 -18.09 -20.07
C PRO A 295 18.45 -18.94 -18.85
N ALA A 296 17.96 -20.17 -19.08
CA ALA A 296 17.73 -21.14 -18.04
C ALA A 296 19.00 -21.43 -17.24
N GLY A 297 18.87 -21.51 -15.90
CA GLY A 297 19.95 -21.83 -14.97
C GLY A 297 20.99 -20.73 -14.79
N GLN A 298 20.70 -19.49 -15.16
CA GLN A 298 21.64 -18.37 -15.07
C GLN A 298 21.07 -17.17 -14.33
N GLU A 299 21.98 -16.47 -13.62
CA GLU A 299 21.75 -15.07 -13.26
C GLU A 299 22.14 -14.17 -14.43
N LYS A 300 21.39 -13.07 -14.61
CA LYS A 300 21.65 -12.10 -15.67
C LYS A 300 21.49 -10.67 -15.18
N THR A 301 22.49 -9.85 -15.47
CA THR A 301 22.45 -8.42 -15.16
C THR A 301 22.12 -7.62 -16.41
N PHE A 302 21.20 -6.67 -16.29
CA PHE A 302 20.87 -5.70 -17.33
C PHE A 302 21.07 -4.27 -16.81
N THR A 303 21.41 -3.39 -17.73
CA THR A 303 21.55 -1.94 -17.48
C THR A 303 20.64 -1.18 -18.42
N GLN A 304 19.92 -0.21 -17.86
CA GLN A 304 19.16 0.78 -18.66
C GLN A 304 19.78 2.16 -18.50
N ARG A 305 19.67 2.98 -19.55
CA ARG A 305 20.07 4.38 -19.53
C ARG A 305 19.09 5.24 -20.30
N MET A 306 18.69 6.35 -19.69
CA MET A 306 17.88 7.38 -20.33
C MET A 306 18.47 8.75 -20.05
N THR A 307 18.74 9.51 -21.11
CA THR A 307 19.13 10.93 -20.96
C THR A 307 17.87 11.78 -20.79
N ILE A 308 17.85 12.61 -19.76
CA ILE A 308 16.73 13.49 -19.44
C ILE A 308 16.71 14.67 -20.41
N PRO A 309 15.61 14.86 -21.18
CA PRO A 309 15.55 15.85 -22.26
C PRO A 309 15.23 17.28 -21.79
N ILE A 310 14.61 17.44 -20.62
CA ILE A 310 14.21 18.73 -20.02
C ILE A 310 14.50 18.71 -18.51
N ASP A 311 14.52 19.88 -17.88
CA ASP A 311 14.53 19.94 -16.42
C ASP A 311 13.19 19.41 -15.88
N ALA A 312 13.24 18.44 -14.97
CA ALA A 312 12.08 17.82 -14.36
C ALA A 312 12.16 17.82 -12.84
N THR A 313 11.01 17.64 -12.21
CA THR A 313 10.85 17.43 -10.78
C THR A 313 10.21 16.08 -10.58
N ALA A 314 10.87 15.17 -9.84
CA ALA A 314 10.34 13.85 -9.53
C ALA A 314 9.79 13.82 -8.09
N PHE A 315 8.63 13.18 -7.94
CA PHE A 315 7.89 12.99 -6.69
C PHE A 315 8.13 11.60 -6.10
N ALA A 316 8.11 10.58 -6.94
CA ALA A 316 8.23 9.19 -6.55
C ALA A 316 8.86 8.35 -7.65
N VAL A 317 9.34 7.18 -7.27
CA VAL A 317 9.86 6.14 -8.16
C VAL A 317 9.19 4.81 -7.84
N MET A 318 8.83 4.03 -8.87
CA MET A 318 8.21 2.72 -8.72
C MET A 318 8.85 1.73 -9.70
N PRO A 319 9.85 0.94 -9.26
CA PRO A 319 10.39 -0.16 -10.05
C PRO A 319 9.38 -1.30 -10.21
N HIS A 320 9.46 -2.00 -11.34
CA HIS A 320 8.60 -3.15 -11.65
C HIS A 320 9.39 -4.25 -12.35
N MET A 321 9.32 -5.44 -11.80
CA MET A 321 9.84 -6.71 -12.32
C MET A 321 8.86 -7.83 -11.93
N HIS A 322 9.02 -9.02 -12.52
CA HIS A 322 8.24 -10.19 -12.16
C HIS A 322 8.98 -11.14 -11.19
N LEU A 323 8.64 -12.44 -11.25
CA LEU A 323 9.00 -13.44 -10.24
C LEU A 323 10.51 -13.73 -10.13
N ILE A 324 11.26 -13.67 -11.23
CA ILE A 324 12.70 -13.97 -11.20
C ILE A 324 13.58 -12.71 -11.03
N GLY A 325 12.97 -11.56 -10.80
CA GLY A 325 13.68 -10.37 -10.35
C GLY A 325 14.45 -10.65 -9.06
N LYS A 326 15.71 -10.23 -8.97
CA LYS A 326 16.58 -10.41 -7.79
C LYS A 326 16.88 -9.10 -7.09
N SER A 327 17.26 -8.08 -7.86
CA SER A 327 17.59 -6.76 -7.31
C SER A 327 17.50 -5.67 -8.36
N THR A 328 17.25 -4.44 -7.92
CA THR A 328 17.33 -3.25 -8.78
C THR A 328 17.99 -2.10 -8.04
N LYS A 329 18.85 -1.37 -8.75
CA LYS A 329 19.51 -0.16 -8.26
C LYS A 329 19.44 0.93 -9.31
N ILE A 330 18.96 2.11 -8.94
CA ILE A 330 18.80 3.25 -9.83
C ILE A 330 19.53 4.46 -9.24
N ILE A 331 20.30 5.12 -10.09
CA ILE A 331 20.98 6.38 -9.79
C ILE A 331 20.66 7.42 -10.85
N LEU A 332 20.76 8.68 -10.48
CA LEU A 332 20.77 9.79 -11.41
C LEU A 332 22.21 10.32 -11.50
N ARG A 333 22.83 10.20 -12.68
CA ARG A 333 24.13 10.77 -12.97
C ARG A 333 23.93 12.19 -13.54
N MET A 334 24.44 13.16 -12.82
CA MET A 334 24.34 14.57 -13.17
C MET A 334 25.29 14.95 -14.31
N PRO A 335 25.05 16.07 -15.03
CA PRO A 335 25.97 16.53 -16.09
C PRO A 335 27.40 16.82 -15.63
N ASN A 336 27.60 17.11 -14.34
CA ASN A 336 28.92 17.31 -13.71
C ASN A 336 29.55 15.98 -13.23
N ASN A 337 28.96 14.83 -13.55
CA ASN A 337 29.32 13.47 -13.11
C ASN A 337 29.04 13.14 -11.64
N ASP A 338 28.47 14.04 -10.85
CA ASP A 338 27.94 13.67 -9.53
C ASP A 338 26.79 12.67 -9.67
N THR A 339 26.60 11.85 -8.65
CA THR A 339 25.52 10.86 -8.64
C THR A 339 24.57 11.12 -7.47
N ILE A 340 23.27 11.06 -7.77
CA ILE A 340 22.20 11.10 -6.77
C ILE A 340 21.58 9.71 -6.67
N PRO A 341 21.51 9.11 -5.46
CA PRO A 341 20.81 7.87 -5.23
C PRO A 341 19.31 8.05 -5.49
N ILE A 342 18.72 7.20 -6.33
CA ILE A 342 17.27 7.21 -6.60
C ILE A 342 16.61 6.09 -5.81
N ILE A 343 16.97 4.83 -6.02
CA ILE A 343 16.46 3.69 -5.25
C ILE A 343 17.44 2.52 -5.34
N ASN A 344 17.54 1.74 -4.27
CA ASN A 344 18.20 0.44 -4.23
C ASN A 344 17.28 -0.57 -3.55
N ILE A 345 16.93 -1.64 -4.26
CA ILE A 345 16.19 -2.79 -3.73
C ILE A 345 17.12 -3.99 -3.87
N PRO A 346 17.87 -4.34 -2.82
CA PRO A 346 18.85 -5.43 -2.85
C PRO A 346 18.22 -6.82 -2.92
N HIS A 347 16.99 -6.95 -2.41
CA HIS A 347 16.20 -8.18 -2.41
C HIS A 347 14.82 -7.85 -2.95
N TRP A 348 14.60 -8.16 -4.24
CA TRP A 348 13.31 -7.95 -4.87
C TRP A 348 12.29 -8.93 -4.32
N ASP A 349 11.08 -8.44 -4.07
CA ASP A 349 9.92 -9.25 -3.77
C ASP A 349 8.75 -8.81 -4.67
N PHE A 350 8.30 -9.72 -5.53
CA PHE A 350 7.23 -9.48 -6.48
C PHE A 350 5.92 -9.05 -5.79
N HIS A 351 5.70 -9.48 -4.54
CA HIS A 351 4.47 -9.17 -3.80
C HIS A 351 4.43 -7.72 -3.26
N TRP A 352 5.58 -7.04 -3.18
CA TRP A 352 5.70 -5.73 -2.55
C TRP A 352 6.20 -4.66 -3.53
N GLN A 353 5.37 -4.38 -4.54
CA GLN A 353 5.65 -3.38 -5.56
C GLN A 353 4.89 -2.09 -5.23
N MET A 354 5.60 -1.07 -4.79
CA MET A 354 5.02 0.19 -4.35
C MET A 354 5.72 1.39 -4.96
N ALA A 355 5.05 2.55 -4.93
CA ALA A 355 5.68 3.82 -5.22
C ALA A 355 6.45 4.32 -3.97
N TYR A 356 7.71 4.68 -4.17
CA TYR A 356 8.59 5.23 -3.14
C TYR A 356 8.63 6.75 -3.29
N THR A 357 7.91 7.44 -2.43
CA THR A 357 7.79 8.91 -2.47
C THR A 357 9.02 9.56 -1.83
N PHE A 358 9.64 10.51 -2.53
CA PHE A 358 10.77 11.24 -2.00
C PHE A 358 10.31 12.20 -0.88
N LYS A 359 11.09 12.33 0.20
CA LYS A 359 10.76 13.25 1.32
C LYS A 359 10.68 14.72 0.90
N THR A 360 11.52 15.08 -0.05
CA THR A 360 11.49 16.36 -0.76
C THR A 360 11.50 16.09 -2.25
N LEU A 361 10.85 16.96 -3.02
CA LEU A 361 10.81 16.79 -4.46
C LEU A 361 12.23 16.81 -5.04
N GLN A 362 12.51 15.87 -5.94
CA GLN A 362 13.84 15.68 -6.51
C GLN A 362 13.97 16.42 -7.84
N LYS A 363 14.82 17.42 -7.89
CA LYS A 363 15.24 18.03 -9.16
C LYS A 363 16.01 17.03 -10.01
N VAL A 364 15.62 16.91 -11.27
CA VAL A 364 16.23 16.06 -12.30
C VAL A 364 16.63 16.96 -13.46
N PRO A 365 17.90 17.45 -13.52
CA PRO A 365 18.32 18.40 -14.52
C PRO A 365 18.38 17.81 -15.94
N LYS A 366 18.09 18.64 -16.93
CA LYS A 366 18.34 18.33 -18.34
C LYS A 366 19.78 17.86 -18.56
N GLY A 367 19.94 16.82 -19.37
CA GLY A 367 21.24 16.22 -19.68
C GLY A 367 21.73 15.22 -18.63
N SER A 368 21.05 15.09 -17.48
CA SER A 368 21.30 13.99 -16.53
C SER A 368 20.95 12.65 -17.15
N ILE A 369 21.56 11.58 -16.64
CA ILE A 369 21.29 10.20 -17.08
C ILE A 369 20.69 9.42 -15.93
N LEU A 370 19.46 8.95 -16.08
CA LEU A 370 18.91 7.89 -15.25
C LEU A 370 19.59 6.58 -15.67
N GLU A 371 20.22 5.90 -14.70
CA GLU A 371 20.88 4.62 -14.90
C GLU A 371 20.32 3.60 -13.92
N SER A 372 19.81 2.48 -14.45
CA SER A 372 19.33 1.34 -13.68
C SER A 372 20.23 0.13 -13.90
N THR A 373 20.54 -0.59 -12.83
CA THR A 373 21.15 -1.91 -12.88
C THR A 373 20.22 -2.90 -12.21
N VAL A 374 19.83 -3.93 -12.95
CA VAL A 374 18.87 -4.96 -12.50
C VAL A 374 19.47 -6.33 -12.66
N ILE A 375 19.28 -7.19 -11.66
CA ILE A 375 19.71 -8.59 -11.67
C ILE A 375 18.47 -9.47 -11.65
N TYR A 376 18.45 -10.49 -12.51
CA TYR A 376 17.46 -11.57 -12.57
C TYR A 376 18.14 -12.88 -12.22
N ASP A 377 17.44 -13.76 -11.52
CA ASP A 377 17.90 -15.07 -11.10
C ASP A 377 16.98 -16.17 -11.66
N ASN A 378 17.36 -16.71 -12.81
CA ASN A 378 16.66 -17.81 -13.46
C ASN A 378 17.31 -19.17 -13.15
N THR A 379 17.82 -19.35 -11.93
CA THR A 379 18.43 -20.61 -11.48
C THR A 379 17.42 -21.50 -10.76
N SER A 380 17.78 -22.78 -10.57
CA SER A 380 17.00 -23.71 -9.74
C SER A 380 17.07 -23.39 -8.24
N GLU A 381 18.02 -22.57 -7.83
CA GLU A 381 18.20 -22.12 -6.44
C GLU A 381 17.21 -20.99 -6.06
N ASN A 382 16.63 -20.31 -7.06
CA ASN A 382 15.62 -19.28 -6.84
C ASN A 382 14.28 -19.94 -6.48
N PRO A 383 13.79 -19.80 -5.23
CA PRO A 383 12.53 -20.41 -4.80
C PRO A 383 11.28 -19.82 -5.51
N HIS A 384 11.44 -18.64 -6.12
CA HIS A 384 10.37 -17.95 -6.85
C HIS A 384 10.39 -18.24 -8.37
N ASN A 385 11.30 -19.11 -8.84
CA ASN A 385 11.34 -19.48 -10.25
C ASN A 385 10.04 -20.23 -10.64
N PRO A 386 9.24 -19.68 -11.58
CA PRO A 386 7.96 -20.31 -11.95
C PRO A 386 8.11 -21.63 -12.72
N SER A 387 9.33 -22.00 -13.13
CA SER A 387 9.61 -23.21 -13.90
C SER A 387 10.60 -24.13 -13.21
N SER A 388 10.25 -25.40 -13.07
CA SER A 388 11.15 -26.46 -12.59
C SER A 388 11.12 -27.65 -13.58
N PRO A 389 12.21 -27.88 -14.33
CA PRO A 389 13.47 -27.13 -14.38
C PRO A 389 13.30 -25.71 -14.99
N PRO A 390 14.24 -24.79 -14.71
CA PRO A 390 14.20 -23.45 -15.27
C PRO A 390 14.11 -23.46 -16.80
N LYS A 391 13.40 -22.48 -17.38
CA LYS A 391 13.29 -22.25 -18.81
C LYS A 391 13.81 -20.86 -19.16
N GLU A 392 14.20 -20.63 -20.42
CA GLU A 392 14.56 -19.28 -20.84
C GLU A 392 13.36 -18.32 -20.65
N VAL A 393 13.60 -17.18 -19.99
CA VAL A 393 12.60 -16.12 -19.79
C VAL A 393 12.93 -14.93 -20.69
N ARG A 394 11.91 -14.32 -21.27
CA ARG A 394 11.98 -13.16 -22.16
C ARG A 394 11.06 -12.04 -21.68
N VAL A 395 11.12 -10.91 -22.38
CA VAL A 395 10.16 -9.83 -22.16
C VAL A 395 8.75 -10.32 -22.48
N GLY A 396 7.86 -10.03 -21.57
CA GLY A 396 6.44 -10.33 -21.70
C GLY A 396 5.67 -9.82 -20.50
N GLU A 397 4.36 -9.89 -20.61
CA GLU A 397 3.45 -9.33 -19.62
C GLU A 397 3.01 -10.36 -18.57
N GLY A 398 3.28 -11.67 -18.84
CA GLY A 398 3.01 -12.77 -17.92
C GLY A 398 3.87 -12.73 -16.67
N THR A 399 3.31 -13.12 -15.52
CA THR A 399 4.09 -13.29 -14.29
C THR A 399 5.26 -14.25 -14.45
N THR A 400 5.13 -15.20 -15.40
CA THR A 400 6.19 -16.16 -15.79
C THR A 400 7.16 -15.63 -16.85
N ASP A 401 6.82 -14.52 -17.52
CA ASP A 401 7.72 -13.71 -18.34
C ASP A 401 8.47 -12.72 -17.46
N GLU A 402 9.18 -11.75 -18.03
CA GLU A 402 9.83 -10.70 -17.25
C GLU A 402 9.65 -9.31 -17.84
N MET A 403 9.58 -8.34 -16.94
CA MET A 403 9.61 -6.92 -17.24
C MET A 403 10.81 -6.23 -16.61
N MET A 404 11.24 -5.13 -17.20
CA MET A 404 12.24 -4.23 -16.65
C MET A 404 11.74 -2.80 -16.84
N LEU A 405 10.89 -2.35 -15.91
CA LEU A 405 10.27 -1.03 -15.97
C LEU A 405 10.58 -0.25 -14.68
N THR A 406 10.63 1.06 -14.82
CA THR A 406 10.63 1.96 -13.66
C THR A 406 9.78 3.18 -13.98
N TYR A 407 8.67 3.29 -13.26
CA TYR A 407 7.79 4.44 -13.34
C TYR A 407 8.30 5.57 -12.46
N PHE A 408 8.12 6.79 -12.95
CA PHE A 408 8.37 8.01 -12.18
C PHE A 408 7.10 8.84 -12.15
N TYR A 409 6.83 9.41 -10.99
CA TYR A 409 5.86 10.49 -10.83
C TYR A 409 6.64 11.79 -10.99
N TYR A 410 6.33 12.60 -11.99
CA TYR A 410 7.14 13.77 -12.31
C TYR A 410 6.33 14.90 -12.96
N CYS A 411 6.89 16.09 -12.92
CA CYS A 411 6.39 17.23 -13.69
C CYS A 411 7.58 18.04 -14.27
N GLN A 412 7.29 19.08 -15.06
CA GLN A 412 8.30 20.03 -15.50
C GLN A 412 8.81 20.82 -14.28
N TYR A 413 10.13 20.95 -14.14
CA TYR A 413 10.76 21.66 -13.02
C TYR A 413 10.44 23.14 -13.00
N GLN A 414 10.22 23.68 -11.81
CA GLN A 414 10.23 25.09 -11.49
C GLN A 414 11.19 25.37 -10.32
N SER A 415 11.79 26.57 -10.32
CA SER A 415 12.74 26.93 -9.26
C SER A 415 12.06 26.92 -7.89
N GLY A 416 12.67 26.21 -6.92
CA GLY A 416 12.15 26.04 -5.57
C GLY A 416 11.41 24.72 -5.32
N ASP A 417 11.16 23.90 -6.37
CA ASP A 417 10.51 22.61 -6.18
C ASP A 417 11.26 21.70 -5.20
N GLU A 418 12.59 21.76 -5.21
CA GLU A 418 13.45 20.98 -4.30
C GLU A 418 13.31 21.33 -2.82
N LEU A 419 12.58 22.40 -2.51
CA LEU A 419 12.26 22.81 -1.12
C LEU A 419 10.91 22.28 -0.66
N ILE A 420 10.10 21.71 -1.57
CA ILE A 420 8.77 21.19 -1.25
C ILE A 420 8.92 19.81 -0.62
N THR A 421 8.36 19.64 0.57
CA THR A 421 8.26 18.34 1.25
C THR A 421 6.99 17.61 0.80
N THR A 422 7.09 16.30 0.70
CA THR A 422 5.95 15.42 0.39
C THR A 422 5.34 14.81 1.65
N GLU A 423 5.97 14.98 2.80
CA GLU A 423 5.35 14.63 4.07
C GLU A 423 4.16 15.56 4.26
N VAL A 424 2.95 14.99 4.27
CA VAL A 424 1.76 15.73 4.67
C VAL A 424 2.01 16.14 6.11
N GLN A 425 2.29 17.42 6.34
CA GLN A 425 2.14 17.95 7.69
C GLN A 425 0.65 17.83 7.99
N ASP A 426 0.33 16.92 8.88
CA ASP A 426 -1.00 16.82 9.45
C ASP A 426 -1.22 18.02 10.36
N ASP A 427 -1.44 19.19 9.75
CA ASP A 427 -1.80 20.43 10.44
C ASP A 427 -3.25 20.40 10.94
N SER A 428 -3.94 19.31 10.72
CA SER A 428 -5.26 19.09 11.30
C SER A 428 -5.10 18.51 12.69
N PRO A 429 -5.57 19.19 13.74
CA PRO A 429 -5.74 18.50 15.01
C PRO A 429 -6.63 17.30 14.75
N ILE A 430 -6.19 16.13 15.24
CA ILE A 430 -6.99 14.90 15.25
C ILE A 430 -8.14 15.11 16.24
N ASP A 431 -9.06 16.00 15.85
CA ASP A 431 -10.35 16.20 16.47
C ASP A 431 -11.41 15.93 15.41
N MET A 432 -11.35 14.69 14.86
CA MET A 432 -12.40 14.18 14.00
C MET A 432 -13.39 13.43 14.89
N PRO A 433 -14.64 13.87 14.96
CA PRO A 433 -15.65 13.03 15.59
C PRO A 433 -15.68 11.71 14.85
N LEU A 434 -15.43 10.63 15.58
CA LEU A 434 -15.56 9.25 15.14
C LEU A 434 -16.92 9.08 14.39
N THR A 435 -16.85 9.00 13.08
CA THR A 435 -18.00 8.56 12.27
C THR A 435 -18.06 7.04 12.17
N ASP A 436 -17.58 6.35 13.22
CA ASP A 436 -17.40 4.92 13.17
C ASP A 436 -18.70 4.21 13.52
N ILE A 437 -19.21 3.49 12.53
CA ILE A 437 -20.17 2.43 12.81
C ILE A 437 -19.42 1.33 13.55
N THR A 438 -19.91 0.97 14.70
CA THR A 438 -19.40 -0.17 15.46
C THR A 438 -20.42 -1.29 15.48
N PHE A 439 -19.92 -2.52 15.42
CA PHE A 439 -20.75 -3.72 15.45
C PHE A 439 -20.49 -4.47 16.75
N MET A 440 -21.55 -4.84 17.44
CA MET A 440 -21.47 -5.65 18.65
C MET A 440 -22.33 -6.89 18.48
N GLN A 441 -21.69 -8.06 18.46
CA GLN A 441 -22.43 -9.33 18.41
C GLN A 441 -23.24 -9.52 19.69
N ILE A 442 -24.48 -9.96 19.53
CA ILE A 442 -25.37 -10.40 20.61
C ILE A 442 -25.85 -11.83 20.34
N GLN A 443 -26.56 -12.44 21.28
CA GLN A 443 -26.98 -13.85 21.18
C GLN A 443 -27.74 -14.16 19.89
N ASP A 444 -28.60 -13.25 19.43
CA ASP A 444 -29.50 -13.47 18.27
C ASP A 444 -29.26 -12.47 17.13
N GLY A 445 -28.07 -11.86 17.02
CA GLY A 445 -27.80 -10.91 15.95
C GLY A 445 -26.62 -10.00 16.21
N VAL A 446 -26.72 -8.79 15.65
CA VAL A 446 -25.73 -7.73 15.79
C VAL A 446 -26.40 -6.42 16.16
N ILE A 447 -25.79 -5.66 17.05
CA ILE A 447 -26.13 -4.25 17.29
C ILE A 447 -25.18 -3.41 16.43
N VAL A 448 -25.76 -2.66 15.52
CA VAL A 448 -25.05 -1.65 14.71
C VAL A 448 -25.19 -0.32 15.45
N LYS A 449 -24.06 0.26 15.88
CA LYS A 449 -24.04 1.60 16.49
C LYS A 449 -23.53 2.62 15.46
N PHE A 450 -24.26 3.70 15.32
CA PHE A 450 -23.91 4.83 14.48
C PHE A 450 -23.17 5.91 15.28
N PRO A 451 -22.34 6.74 14.61
CA PRO A 451 -21.54 7.78 15.30
C PRO A 451 -22.35 8.94 15.90
N GLY A 452 -23.64 8.86 15.80
CA GLY A 452 -24.59 9.82 16.35
C GLY A 452 -26.00 9.34 16.14
N GLN A 453 -26.98 10.21 16.38
CA GLN A 453 -28.35 9.92 16.01
C GLN A 453 -28.53 10.21 14.52
N ILE A 454 -28.83 9.18 13.73
CA ILE A 454 -29.08 9.27 12.29
C ILE A 454 -30.49 8.75 11.94
N ALA A 455 -31.13 9.37 10.97
CA ALA A 455 -32.37 8.88 10.42
C ALA A 455 -32.08 7.90 9.28
N VAL A 456 -31.99 6.60 9.57
CA VAL A 456 -31.69 5.57 8.57
C VAL A 456 -32.86 5.46 7.60
N HIS A 457 -32.59 5.74 6.31
CA HIS A 457 -33.56 5.61 5.22
C HIS A 457 -33.56 4.20 4.64
N SER A 458 -32.38 3.63 4.40
CA SER A 458 -32.24 2.23 3.98
C SER A 458 -31.07 1.57 4.69
N LEU A 459 -31.19 0.26 4.97
CA LEU A 459 -30.13 -0.56 5.53
C LEU A 459 -30.20 -1.94 4.92
N ARG A 460 -29.11 -2.40 4.31
CA ARG A 460 -28.97 -3.75 3.76
C ARG A 460 -27.76 -4.43 4.35
N ILE A 461 -27.91 -5.73 4.59
CA ILE A 461 -26.79 -6.59 4.98
C ILE A 461 -26.71 -7.71 3.98
N TYR A 462 -25.50 -7.97 3.55
CA TYR A 462 -25.16 -9.00 2.58
C TYR A 462 -24.27 -10.04 3.24
N ASP A 463 -24.41 -11.29 2.84
CA ASP A 463 -23.44 -12.35 3.13
C ASP A 463 -22.21 -12.26 2.18
N VAL A 464 -21.23 -13.13 2.37
CA VAL A 464 -20.01 -13.17 1.54
C VAL A 464 -20.26 -13.55 0.08
N LEU A 465 -21.44 -14.08 -0.25
CA LEU A 465 -21.84 -14.42 -1.62
C LEU A 465 -22.68 -13.34 -2.27
N GLY A 466 -22.85 -12.18 -1.59
CA GLY A 466 -23.70 -11.06 -2.06
C GLY A 466 -25.19 -11.29 -1.84
N GLY A 467 -25.59 -12.38 -1.17
CA GLY A 467 -26.98 -12.62 -0.80
C GLY A 467 -27.47 -11.63 0.24
N ILE A 468 -28.62 -11.00 0.02
CA ILE A 468 -29.21 -10.08 0.99
C ILE A 468 -29.77 -10.90 2.15
N VAL A 469 -29.20 -10.74 3.35
CA VAL A 469 -29.65 -11.39 4.59
C VAL A 469 -30.54 -10.48 5.42
N HIS A 470 -30.50 -9.17 5.18
CA HIS A 470 -31.38 -8.19 5.81
C HIS A 470 -31.60 -7.00 4.88
N ASP A 471 -32.85 -6.59 4.66
CA ASP A 471 -33.22 -5.39 3.90
C ASP A 471 -34.27 -4.64 4.70
N GLN A 472 -33.93 -3.43 5.11
CA GLN A 472 -34.82 -2.55 5.85
C GLN A 472 -34.89 -1.20 5.14
N GLN A 473 -36.09 -0.79 4.75
CA GLN A 473 -36.39 0.55 4.26
C GLN A 473 -37.28 1.25 5.25
N SER A 474 -37.02 2.51 5.54
CA SER A 474 -37.79 3.33 6.44
C SER A 474 -38.15 4.66 5.78
N ASN A 475 -39.43 4.93 5.69
CA ASN A 475 -39.94 6.25 5.27
C ASN A 475 -40.09 7.22 6.45
N HIS A 476 -39.71 6.80 7.67
CA HIS A 476 -39.85 7.60 8.88
C HIS A 476 -38.51 8.21 9.28
N ARG A 477 -38.52 9.50 9.64
CA ARG A 477 -37.34 10.23 10.14
C ARG A 477 -37.03 9.94 11.62
N HIS A 478 -37.23 8.70 12.06
CA HIS A 478 -36.78 8.34 13.40
C HIS A 478 -35.24 8.28 13.46
N GLN A 479 -34.71 8.98 14.43
CA GLN A 479 -33.23 8.98 14.64
C GLN A 479 -32.85 7.80 15.51
N HIS A 480 -31.81 7.11 15.08
CA HIS A 480 -31.24 5.95 15.79
C HIS A 480 -29.78 6.20 16.08
N SER A 481 -29.35 5.93 17.31
CA SER A 481 -27.92 5.81 17.65
C SER A 481 -27.43 4.36 17.50
N SER A 482 -28.37 3.41 17.46
CA SER A 482 -28.09 1.99 17.21
C SER A 482 -29.32 1.28 16.66
N LEU A 483 -29.07 0.24 15.85
CA LEU A 483 -30.08 -0.69 15.36
C LEU A 483 -29.69 -2.11 15.74
N THR A 484 -30.68 -2.90 16.18
CA THR A 484 -30.48 -4.33 16.44
C THR A 484 -30.99 -5.11 15.25
N ILE A 485 -30.13 -5.94 14.65
CA ILE A 485 -30.42 -6.69 13.46
C ILE A 485 -30.29 -8.17 13.75
N PRO A 486 -31.38 -8.96 13.58
CA PRO A 486 -31.34 -10.39 13.81
C PRO A 486 -30.58 -11.08 12.67
N ILE A 487 -29.50 -11.78 13.01
CA ILE A 487 -28.75 -12.64 12.10
C ILE A 487 -28.40 -13.92 12.87
N SER A 488 -28.88 -15.04 12.38
CA SER A 488 -28.83 -16.32 13.09
C SER A 488 -27.72 -17.27 12.61
N ILE A 489 -27.00 -16.93 11.55
CA ILE A 489 -26.00 -17.80 10.93
C ILE A 489 -24.61 -17.23 11.21
N SER A 490 -23.64 -18.09 11.55
CA SER A 490 -22.23 -17.69 11.65
C SER A 490 -21.69 -17.35 10.27
N GLY A 491 -20.95 -16.26 10.15
CA GLY A 491 -20.42 -15.80 8.88
C GLY A 491 -19.88 -14.38 8.93
N THR A 492 -19.30 -13.96 7.84
CA THR A 492 -18.91 -12.56 7.62
C THR A 492 -19.99 -11.86 6.80
N TYR A 493 -20.29 -10.63 7.17
CA TYR A 493 -21.37 -9.85 6.61
C TYR A 493 -20.89 -8.44 6.26
N PHE A 494 -21.52 -7.86 5.24
CA PHE A 494 -21.30 -6.50 4.79
C PHE A 494 -22.59 -5.71 4.96
N MET A 495 -22.47 -4.53 5.54
CA MET A 495 -23.61 -3.63 5.73
C MET A 495 -23.47 -2.40 4.85
N HIS A 496 -24.56 -2.00 4.24
CA HIS A 496 -24.73 -0.72 3.57
C HIS A 496 -25.99 -0.03 4.10
N ALA A 497 -25.84 1.19 4.62
CA ALA A 497 -26.97 2.00 5.08
C ALA A 497 -26.88 3.41 4.47
N ILE A 498 -28.06 3.99 4.21
CA ILE A 498 -28.19 5.37 3.71
C ILE A 498 -29.11 6.10 4.69
N ASP A 499 -28.71 7.29 5.14
CA ASP A 499 -29.59 8.12 5.97
C ASP A 499 -30.52 9.00 5.13
N ALA A 500 -31.41 9.72 5.81
CA ALA A 500 -32.42 10.59 5.16
C ALA A 500 -31.80 11.77 4.40
N ASP A 501 -30.53 12.11 4.65
CA ASP A 501 -29.78 13.17 3.98
C ASP A 501 -28.92 12.62 2.82
N GLY A 502 -29.02 11.30 2.54
CA GLY A 502 -28.30 10.62 1.46
C GLY A 502 -26.87 10.21 1.81
N LYS A 503 -26.44 10.39 3.07
CA LYS A 503 -25.13 9.99 3.52
C LYS A 503 -25.08 8.47 3.66
N GLN A 504 -24.04 7.88 3.10
CA GLN A 504 -23.85 6.43 3.09
C GLN A 504 -22.95 5.98 4.26
N TYR A 505 -23.25 4.82 4.78
CA TYR A 505 -22.53 4.15 5.85
C TYR A 505 -22.31 2.71 5.46
N THR A 506 -21.06 2.25 5.47
CA THR A 506 -20.70 0.89 5.13
C THR A 506 -19.90 0.27 6.27
N GLY A 507 -19.96 -1.04 6.41
CA GLY A 507 -19.19 -1.74 7.41
C GLY A 507 -19.18 -3.25 7.19
N ARG A 508 -18.16 -3.90 7.72
CA ARG A 508 -18.01 -5.37 7.73
C ARG A 508 -18.01 -5.85 9.18
N PHE A 509 -18.66 -6.97 9.43
CA PHE A 509 -18.64 -7.63 10.74
C PHE A 509 -18.74 -9.15 10.58
N SER A 510 -18.34 -9.88 11.61
CA SER A 510 -18.45 -11.34 11.64
C SER A 510 -19.28 -11.78 12.85
N ILE A 511 -20.10 -12.81 12.65
CA ILE A 511 -20.84 -13.48 13.72
C ILE A 511 -20.21 -14.86 13.90
N MET A 512 -19.80 -15.16 15.11
CA MET A 512 -19.28 -16.47 15.52
C MET A 512 -20.24 -17.07 16.54
N ARG A 513 -20.71 -18.30 16.32
CA ARG A 513 -21.57 -19.06 17.23
C ARG A 513 -20.96 -20.40 17.57
#